data_58c3464e3d033c5ffb4f8dfc15f379dc
#
_entry.id   58c3464e3d033c5ffb4f8dfc15f379dc
#
_cell.length_a   1.000
_cell.length_b   1.000
_cell.length_c   1.000
_cell.angle_alpha   90.00
_cell.angle_beta   90.00
_cell.angle_gamma   90.00
#
_symmetry.space_group_name_H-M   'P 1'
#
loop_
_entity.id
_entity.type
_entity.pdbx_description
1 polymer ?
#
loop_
_entity_poly.entity_id
_entity_poly.type
_entity_poly.pdbx_seq_one_letter_code
_entity_poly.pdbx_strand_id
1 'polypeptide(L)'
;MKNINEYTTEELLSYKEKFENSKEYDFTIYSIVKYFQLCMQNNPNMIDSLFVPRRCILHSTAVGELVRENRKLFLHKGAWHKFKGYAYSQVHKMKIKNPEPGSTRFDMVQKYGYDLKFAYHVVRLLNEIEQILIEHDLDLERNREQLKSVRRGEWTQEQIIKYFEVKEKELEGLYTKSSLQHSPDEDKIKALLLKCLEHHYGSLEGAIKSDITINSVLDEMQMFIDKIRKTTNE
;
A
#
# COMPACT_ATOMS: atom_id res chain seq x y z
N MET A 1 3.16 -26.05 -8.64
CA MET A 1 3.69 -24.72 -8.31
C MET A 1 3.69 -24.59 -6.81
N LYS A 2 4.80 -24.20 -6.18
CA LYS A 2 4.84 -23.87 -4.76
C LYS A 2 3.87 -22.71 -4.48
N ASN A 3 3.18 -22.73 -3.35
CA ASN A 3 2.37 -21.61 -2.91
C ASN A 3 3.33 -20.42 -2.62
N ILE A 4 2.90 -19.17 -2.87
CA ILE A 4 3.74 -17.97 -2.70
C ILE A 4 4.32 -17.85 -1.28
N ASN A 5 3.63 -18.42 -0.30
CA ASN A 5 4.08 -18.50 1.11
C ASN A 5 5.22 -19.51 1.35
N GLU A 6 5.54 -20.33 0.35
CA GLU A 6 6.60 -21.36 0.41
C GLU A 6 7.92 -20.86 -0.19
N TYR A 7 7.92 -19.61 -0.73
CA TYR A 7 9.11 -19.00 -1.28
C TYR A 7 9.81 -18.12 -0.23
N THR A 8 11.10 -18.31 -0.08
CA THR A 8 11.93 -17.37 0.69
C THR A 8 12.07 -16.06 -0.07
N THR A 9 12.45 -14.98 0.63
CA THR A 9 12.74 -13.69 0.01
C THR A 9 13.84 -13.80 -1.07
N GLU A 10 14.83 -14.66 -0.83
CA GLU A 10 15.92 -14.94 -1.77
C GLU A 10 15.42 -15.68 -3.02
N GLU A 11 14.53 -16.67 -2.86
CA GLU A 11 13.90 -17.35 -3.98
C GLU A 11 13.05 -16.38 -4.82
N LEU A 12 12.27 -15.50 -4.19
CA LEU A 12 11.48 -14.48 -4.89
C LEU A 12 12.38 -13.49 -5.65
N LEU A 13 13.50 -13.08 -5.08
CA LEU A 13 14.48 -12.23 -5.72
C LEU A 13 15.18 -12.95 -6.89
N SER A 14 15.48 -14.25 -6.74
CA SER A 14 16.10 -15.06 -7.81
C SER A 14 15.15 -15.28 -9.01
N TYR A 15 13.85 -15.28 -8.81
CA TYR A 15 12.87 -15.30 -9.89
C TYR A 15 12.89 -14.01 -10.72
N LYS A 16 13.25 -12.88 -10.14
CA LYS A 16 13.46 -11.61 -10.86
C LYS A 16 14.51 -11.75 -11.97
N GLU A 17 15.57 -12.50 -11.71
CA GLU A 17 16.69 -12.72 -12.66
C GLU A 17 16.37 -13.73 -13.77
N LYS A 18 15.40 -14.62 -13.57
CA LYS A 18 15.07 -15.71 -14.49
C LYS A 18 14.03 -15.39 -15.56
N PHE A 19 13.32 -14.26 -15.45
CA PHE A 19 12.39 -13.84 -16.50
C PHE A 19 13.14 -13.13 -17.62
N GLU A 20 13.73 -13.89 -18.53
CA GLU A 20 14.52 -13.43 -19.70
C GLU A 20 13.72 -12.65 -20.75
N ASN A 21 12.44 -12.37 -20.55
CA ASN A 21 11.62 -11.58 -21.47
C ASN A 21 11.21 -10.23 -20.87
N SER A 22 12.14 -9.29 -20.83
CA SER A 22 12.00 -7.82 -20.97
C SER A 22 10.93 -7.07 -20.13
N LYS A 23 10.24 -7.66 -19.16
CA LYS A 23 9.39 -6.94 -18.22
C LYS A 23 9.99 -7.02 -16.82
N GLU A 24 10.59 -5.91 -16.38
CA GLU A 24 10.98 -5.75 -14.98
C GLU A 24 9.69 -5.61 -14.12
N TYR A 25 9.59 -6.43 -13.10
CA TYR A 25 8.56 -6.33 -12.08
C TYR A 25 9.20 -5.85 -10.78
N ASP A 26 8.72 -4.73 -10.27
CA ASP A 26 9.14 -4.22 -8.96
C ASP A 26 8.30 -4.89 -7.86
N PHE A 27 8.98 -5.62 -6.98
CA PHE A 27 8.37 -6.23 -5.80
C PHE A 27 8.86 -5.53 -4.54
N THR A 28 7.93 -5.20 -3.65
CA THR A 28 8.26 -4.70 -2.32
C THR A 28 7.51 -5.52 -1.28
N ILE A 29 8.24 -6.09 -0.33
CA ILE A 29 7.70 -6.89 0.77
C ILE A 29 7.82 -6.11 2.06
N TYR A 30 6.72 -5.99 2.80
CA TYR A 30 6.67 -5.39 4.13
C TYR A 30 6.25 -6.43 5.16
N SER A 31 6.83 -6.37 6.37
CA SER A 31 6.18 -7.03 7.51
C SER A 31 4.82 -6.40 7.75
N ILE A 32 3.88 -7.16 8.30
CA ILE A 32 2.52 -6.65 8.58
C ILE A 32 2.57 -5.42 9.49
N VAL A 33 3.47 -5.40 10.48
CA VAL A 33 3.67 -4.25 11.38
C VAL A 33 4.08 -3.01 10.59
N LYS A 34 5.07 -3.15 9.71
CA LYS A 34 5.55 -2.03 8.87
C LYS A 34 4.48 -1.56 7.91
N TYR A 35 3.72 -2.47 7.31
CA TYR A 35 2.60 -2.16 6.44
C TYR A 35 1.52 -1.33 7.16
N PHE A 36 1.11 -1.76 8.36
CA PHE A 36 0.16 -1.02 9.20
C PHE A 36 0.66 0.38 9.53
N GLN A 37 1.93 0.52 9.94
CA GLN A 37 2.53 1.84 10.22
C GLN A 37 2.47 2.78 9.02
N LEU A 38 2.78 2.29 7.82
CA LEU A 38 2.73 3.09 6.59
C LEU A 38 1.29 3.46 6.20
N CYS A 39 0.33 2.56 6.41
CA CYS A 39 -1.09 2.84 6.20
C CYS A 39 -1.61 3.90 7.19
N MET A 40 -1.26 3.80 8.48
CA MET A 40 -1.60 4.80 9.50
C MET A 40 -1.05 6.19 9.18
N GLN A 41 0.11 6.27 8.52
CA GLN A 41 0.69 7.54 8.08
C GLN A 41 -0.02 8.13 6.86
N ASN A 42 -1.02 7.44 6.31
CA ASN A 42 -1.70 7.77 5.05
C ASN A 42 -0.72 8.03 3.89
N ASN A 43 0.31 7.17 3.79
CA ASN A 43 1.15 7.17 2.59
C ASN A 43 0.26 6.82 1.39
N PRO A 44 0.16 7.67 0.34
CA PRO A 44 -0.77 7.44 -0.77
C PRO A 44 -0.65 6.06 -1.40
N ASN A 45 0.57 5.59 -1.67
CA ASN A 45 0.77 4.27 -2.30
C ASN A 45 0.31 3.11 -1.40
N MET A 46 0.42 3.27 -0.06
CA MET A 46 -0.06 2.24 0.88
C MET A 46 -1.58 2.27 1.01
N ILE A 47 -2.17 3.46 1.00
CA ILE A 47 -3.64 3.60 0.95
C ILE A 47 -4.17 2.99 -0.34
N ASP A 48 -3.58 3.28 -1.50
CA ASP A 48 -3.97 2.65 -2.77
C ASP A 48 -3.96 1.11 -2.66
N SER A 49 -2.92 0.53 -2.04
CA SER A 49 -2.80 -0.92 -1.89
C SER A 49 -3.93 -1.55 -1.07
N LEU A 50 -4.50 -0.83 -0.10
CA LEU A 50 -5.67 -1.28 0.68
C LEU A 50 -6.96 -1.32 -0.15
N PHE A 51 -7.06 -0.44 -1.17
CA PHE A 51 -8.26 -0.24 -1.97
C PHE A 51 -8.15 -0.82 -3.39
N VAL A 52 -7.10 -1.59 -3.68
CA VAL A 52 -6.93 -2.29 -4.96
C VAL A 52 -8.19 -3.08 -5.34
N PRO A 53 -8.74 -2.93 -6.57
CA PRO A 53 -9.89 -3.71 -7.02
C PRO A 53 -9.63 -5.22 -6.96
N ARG A 54 -10.66 -5.99 -6.59
CA ARG A 54 -10.55 -7.46 -6.42
C ARG A 54 -9.91 -8.17 -7.61
N ARG A 55 -10.24 -7.75 -8.83
CA ARG A 55 -9.67 -8.31 -10.07
C ARG A 55 -8.16 -8.11 -10.25
N CYS A 56 -7.57 -7.19 -9.48
CA CYS A 56 -6.13 -6.92 -9.48
C CYS A 56 -5.38 -7.66 -8.36
N ILE A 57 -6.08 -8.44 -7.53
CA ILE A 57 -5.50 -9.22 -6.45
C ILE A 57 -5.19 -10.62 -7.00
N LEU A 58 -3.91 -10.94 -7.09
CA LEU A 58 -3.45 -12.23 -7.59
C LEU A 58 -3.65 -13.35 -6.56
N HIS A 59 -3.43 -13.02 -5.29
CA HIS A 59 -3.57 -13.94 -4.16
C HIS A 59 -3.93 -13.15 -2.90
N SER A 60 -4.77 -13.73 -2.05
CA SER A 60 -5.09 -13.18 -0.72
C SER A 60 -5.24 -14.31 0.27
N THR A 61 -4.71 -14.08 1.48
CA THR A 61 -4.90 -14.98 2.62
C THR A 61 -6.08 -14.50 3.47
N ALA A 62 -6.54 -15.31 4.43
CA ALA A 62 -7.55 -14.90 5.40
C ALA A 62 -7.14 -13.63 6.18
N VAL A 63 -5.85 -13.49 6.51
CA VAL A 63 -5.30 -12.26 7.11
C VAL A 63 -5.40 -11.08 6.14
N GLY A 64 -5.07 -11.28 4.86
CA GLY A 64 -5.20 -10.25 3.83
C GLY A 64 -6.65 -9.78 3.67
N GLU A 65 -7.62 -10.69 3.68
CA GLU A 65 -9.05 -10.35 3.65
C GLU A 65 -9.48 -9.59 4.91
N LEU A 66 -9.04 -10.02 6.09
CA LEU A 66 -9.32 -9.34 7.35
C LEU A 66 -8.85 -7.87 7.33
N VAL A 67 -7.64 -7.61 6.86
CA VAL A 67 -7.10 -6.24 6.70
C VAL A 67 -7.95 -5.47 5.68
N ARG A 68 -8.28 -6.08 4.55
CA ARG A 68 -9.04 -5.46 3.48
C ARG A 68 -10.48 -5.07 3.90
N GLU A 69 -11.15 -5.92 4.66
CA GLU A 69 -12.48 -5.65 5.20
C GLU A 69 -12.47 -4.47 6.17
N ASN A 70 -11.38 -4.29 6.91
CA ASN A 70 -11.20 -3.23 7.89
C ASN A 70 -10.39 -2.02 7.35
N ARG A 71 -10.15 -1.93 6.03
CA ARG A 71 -9.27 -0.91 5.42
C ARG A 71 -9.65 0.53 5.72
N LYS A 72 -10.94 0.82 5.94
CA LYS A 72 -11.44 2.17 6.26
C LYS A 72 -10.95 2.69 7.61
N LEU A 73 -10.52 1.81 8.53
CA LEU A 73 -9.93 2.22 9.81
C LEU A 73 -8.65 3.06 9.64
N PHE A 74 -7.97 2.91 8.51
CA PHE A 74 -6.74 3.66 8.23
C PHE A 74 -7.00 5.07 7.69
N LEU A 75 -8.23 5.39 7.25
CA LEU A 75 -8.54 6.69 6.68
C LEU A 75 -8.79 7.73 7.77
N HIS A 76 -8.11 8.86 7.66
CA HIS A 76 -8.26 9.99 8.57
C HIS A 76 -7.90 11.31 7.87
N LYS A 77 -8.30 12.46 8.45
CA LYS A 77 -8.06 13.80 7.84
C LYS A 77 -6.58 14.09 7.53
N GLY A 78 -5.65 13.51 8.29
CA GLY A 78 -4.21 13.67 8.03
C GLY A 78 -3.77 13.25 6.63
N ALA A 79 -4.58 12.43 5.93
CA ALA A 79 -4.40 12.11 4.53
C ALA A 79 -4.26 13.36 3.66
N TRP A 80 -5.03 14.42 3.91
CA TRP A 80 -4.97 15.67 3.17
C TRP A 80 -3.53 16.22 3.08
N HIS A 81 -2.86 16.35 4.20
CA HIS A 81 -1.50 16.90 4.23
C HIS A 81 -0.50 16.03 3.47
N LYS A 82 -0.66 14.71 3.54
CA LYS A 82 0.21 13.77 2.82
C LYS A 82 -0.02 13.83 1.31
N PHE A 83 -1.27 13.71 0.88
CA PHE A 83 -1.65 13.74 -0.53
C PHE A 83 -1.31 15.09 -1.18
N LYS A 84 -1.63 16.22 -0.50
CA LYS A 84 -1.25 17.57 -0.93
C LYS A 84 0.26 17.70 -1.10
N GLY A 85 1.05 17.28 -0.11
CA GLY A 85 2.51 17.33 -0.18
C GLY A 85 3.08 16.52 -1.34
N TYR A 86 2.54 15.32 -1.58
CA TYR A 86 2.92 14.50 -2.74
C TYR A 86 2.51 15.15 -4.07
N ALA A 87 1.28 15.66 -4.18
CA ALA A 87 0.82 16.35 -5.39
C ALA A 87 1.67 17.60 -5.69
N TYR A 88 1.97 18.41 -4.68
CA TYR A 88 2.86 19.56 -4.80
C TYR A 88 4.26 19.15 -5.30
N SER A 89 4.83 18.09 -4.74
CA SER A 89 6.11 17.53 -5.20
C SER A 89 6.06 17.10 -6.67
N GLN A 90 4.93 16.54 -7.15
CA GLN A 90 4.77 16.16 -8.55
C GLN A 90 4.67 17.40 -9.45
N VAL A 91 3.92 18.44 -9.05
CA VAL A 91 3.86 19.73 -9.77
C VAL A 91 5.25 20.32 -9.89
N HIS A 92 6.03 20.33 -8.80
CA HIS A 92 7.40 20.85 -8.82
C HIS A 92 8.30 20.05 -9.76
N LYS A 93 8.29 18.73 -9.68
CA LYS A 93 9.06 17.84 -10.57
C LYS A 93 8.67 18.00 -12.03
N MET A 94 7.39 18.21 -12.32
CA MET A 94 6.89 18.45 -13.68
C MET A 94 7.49 19.73 -14.29
N LYS A 95 7.73 20.76 -13.45
CA LYS A 95 8.29 22.04 -13.88
C LYS A 95 9.82 22.00 -14.10
N ILE A 96 10.55 21.25 -13.29
CA ILE A 96 12.02 21.36 -13.21
C ILE A 96 12.79 20.16 -13.71
N LYS A 97 12.15 18.96 -13.78
CA LYS A 97 12.86 17.73 -14.09
C LYS A 97 13.03 17.54 -15.59
N ASN A 98 14.26 17.62 -16.05
CA ASN A 98 14.62 17.23 -17.41
C ASN A 98 15.00 15.73 -17.40
N PRO A 99 14.28 14.87 -18.15
CA PRO A 99 14.64 13.46 -18.29
C PRO A 99 15.95 13.29 -19.07
N GLU A 100 16.61 12.17 -18.84
CA GLU A 100 17.83 11.82 -19.58
C GLU A 100 17.51 11.60 -21.08
N PRO A 101 18.35 12.13 -21.99
CA PRO A 101 18.20 11.90 -23.43
C PRO A 101 18.16 10.39 -23.76
N GLY A 102 17.25 10.02 -24.66
CA GLY A 102 17.05 8.63 -25.08
C GLY A 102 16.16 7.79 -24.14
N SER A 103 15.66 8.37 -23.04
CA SER A 103 14.65 7.72 -22.22
C SER A 103 13.24 7.93 -22.78
N THR A 104 12.33 6.98 -22.54
CA THR A 104 10.90 7.12 -22.91
C THR A 104 10.25 8.39 -22.33
N ARG A 105 10.78 8.89 -21.20
CA ARG A 105 10.33 10.13 -20.59
C ARG A 105 10.81 11.36 -21.37
N PHE A 106 12.02 11.30 -21.91
CA PHE A 106 12.57 12.36 -22.74
C PHE A 106 11.69 12.56 -24.00
N ASP A 107 11.38 11.46 -24.70
CA ASP A 107 10.51 11.50 -25.89
C ASP A 107 9.13 12.06 -25.56
N MET A 108 8.58 11.71 -24.39
CA MET A 108 7.30 12.23 -23.91
C MET A 108 7.36 13.75 -23.67
N VAL A 109 8.41 14.24 -23.00
CA VAL A 109 8.60 15.67 -22.75
C VAL A 109 8.82 16.44 -24.07
N GLN A 110 9.59 15.88 -25.01
CA GLN A 110 9.77 16.48 -26.34
C GLN A 110 8.43 16.59 -27.10
N LYS A 111 7.57 15.60 -26.99
CA LYS A 111 6.29 15.56 -27.69
C LYS A 111 5.23 16.49 -27.08
N TYR A 112 5.13 16.55 -25.75
CA TYR A 112 4.04 17.21 -25.03
C TYR A 112 4.47 18.47 -24.26
N GLY A 113 5.77 18.75 -24.19
CA GLY A 113 6.33 19.89 -23.48
C GLY A 113 6.50 19.68 -21.97
N TYR A 114 6.02 18.57 -21.42
CA TYR A 114 6.13 18.25 -20.00
C TYR A 114 5.95 16.74 -19.73
N ASP A 115 6.32 16.28 -18.52
CA ASP A 115 6.21 14.86 -18.14
C ASP A 115 4.78 14.50 -17.72
N LEU A 116 4.07 13.77 -18.58
CA LEU A 116 2.69 13.30 -18.35
C LEU A 116 2.56 12.39 -17.12
N LYS A 117 3.63 11.70 -16.69
CA LYS A 117 3.57 10.83 -15.51
C LYS A 117 3.40 11.66 -14.24
N PHE A 118 4.10 12.78 -14.14
CA PHE A 118 3.93 13.70 -13.01
C PHE A 118 2.54 14.34 -13.01
N ALA A 119 2.06 14.80 -14.17
CA ALA A 119 0.70 15.33 -14.32
C ALA A 119 -0.38 14.33 -13.90
N TYR A 120 -0.25 13.08 -14.36
CA TYR A 120 -1.12 11.98 -13.96
C TYR A 120 -1.16 11.82 -12.44
N HIS A 121 -0.01 11.82 -11.76
CA HIS A 121 0.05 11.70 -10.31
C HIS A 121 -0.59 12.88 -9.59
N VAL A 122 -0.47 14.11 -10.10
CA VAL A 122 -1.14 15.30 -9.52
C VAL A 122 -2.65 15.08 -9.53
N VAL A 123 -3.24 14.80 -10.70
CA VAL A 123 -4.70 14.65 -10.85
C VAL A 123 -5.21 13.46 -10.03
N ARG A 124 -4.50 12.33 -10.04
CA ARG A 124 -4.84 11.14 -9.28
C ARG A 124 -4.93 11.44 -7.78
N LEU A 125 -3.87 12.00 -7.20
CA LEU A 125 -3.79 12.27 -5.76
C LEU A 125 -4.87 13.24 -5.27
N LEU A 126 -5.20 14.27 -6.07
CA LEU A 126 -6.26 15.21 -5.73
C LEU A 126 -7.66 14.57 -5.77
N ASN A 127 -7.90 13.70 -6.74
CA ASN A 127 -9.17 12.97 -6.84
C ASN A 127 -9.33 11.93 -5.72
N GLU A 128 -8.26 11.25 -5.35
CA GLU A 128 -8.27 10.25 -4.28
C GLU A 128 -8.56 10.89 -2.93
N ILE A 129 -7.87 11.99 -2.59
CA ILE A 129 -8.11 12.67 -1.32
C ILE A 129 -9.51 13.31 -1.26
N GLU A 130 -10.08 13.76 -2.39
CA GLU A 130 -11.46 14.23 -2.44
C GLU A 130 -12.44 13.14 -2.00
N GLN A 131 -12.31 11.94 -2.58
CA GLN A 131 -13.14 10.79 -2.20
C GLN A 131 -12.98 10.45 -0.71
N ILE A 132 -11.74 10.39 -0.23
CA ILE A 132 -11.45 10.07 1.18
C ILE A 132 -12.14 11.07 2.12
N LEU A 133 -12.05 12.38 1.83
CA LEU A 133 -12.62 13.43 2.70
C LEU A 133 -14.14 13.47 2.67
N ILE A 134 -14.78 13.15 1.54
CA ILE A 134 -16.22 13.21 1.35
C ILE A 134 -16.90 11.89 1.74
N GLU A 135 -16.38 10.77 1.24
CA GLU A 135 -17.06 9.47 1.26
C GLU A 135 -16.51 8.51 2.32
N HIS A 136 -15.34 8.84 2.91
CA HIS A 136 -14.61 7.96 3.83
C HIS A 136 -14.34 6.59 3.20
N ASP A 137 -14.11 6.60 1.88
CA ASP A 137 -13.83 5.44 1.05
C ASP A 137 -12.95 5.84 -0.13
N LEU A 138 -12.48 4.86 -0.91
CA LEU A 138 -11.67 5.11 -2.08
C LEU A 138 -11.99 4.10 -3.18
N ASP A 139 -12.39 4.62 -4.36
CA ASP A 139 -12.52 3.88 -5.60
C ASP A 139 -11.45 4.34 -6.59
N LEU A 140 -10.43 3.51 -6.77
CA LEU A 140 -9.29 3.80 -7.65
C LEU A 140 -9.67 3.84 -9.14
N GLU A 141 -10.86 3.41 -9.51
CA GLU A 141 -11.31 3.35 -10.91
C GLU A 141 -12.21 4.51 -11.32
N ARG A 142 -12.77 5.23 -10.35
CA ARG A 142 -13.77 6.29 -10.58
C ARG A 142 -13.35 7.32 -11.63
N ASN A 143 -12.12 7.80 -11.55
CA ASN A 143 -11.62 8.88 -12.40
C ASN A 143 -10.77 8.36 -13.58
N ARG A 144 -11.02 7.11 -14.01
CA ARG A 144 -10.23 6.41 -15.01
C ARG A 144 -10.15 7.16 -16.33
N GLU A 145 -11.26 7.69 -16.84
CA GLU A 145 -11.26 8.37 -18.15
C GLU A 145 -10.54 9.73 -18.10
N GLN A 146 -10.71 10.48 -17.01
CA GLN A 146 -9.95 11.71 -16.79
C GLN A 146 -8.44 11.41 -16.71
N LEU A 147 -8.04 10.39 -15.97
CA LEU A 147 -6.64 9.99 -15.86
C LEU A 147 -6.06 9.48 -17.18
N LYS A 148 -6.87 8.81 -18.00
CA LYS A 148 -6.47 8.43 -19.37
C LYS A 148 -6.30 9.66 -20.28
N SER A 149 -7.18 10.68 -20.18
CA SER A 149 -7.04 11.90 -20.98
C SER A 149 -5.73 12.64 -20.67
N VAL A 150 -5.35 12.70 -19.39
CA VAL A 150 -4.04 13.23 -18.99
C VAL A 150 -2.90 12.40 -19.59
N ARG A 151 -3.00 11.07 -19.56
CA ARG A 151 -1.97 10.16 -20.10
C ARG A 151 -1.86 10.23 -21.62
N ARG A 152 -2.92 10.60 -22.33
CA ARG A 152 -2.91 10.83 -23.78
C ARG A 152 -2.37 12.22 -24.15
N GLY A 153 -2.06 13.07 -23.16
CA GLY A 153 -1.56 14.43 -23.40
C GLY A 153 -2.64 15.40 -23.88
N GLU A 154 -3.90 15.15 -23.55
CA GLU A 154 -5.03 16.03 -23.92
C GLU A 154 -5.11 17.29 -23.04
N TRP A 155 -4.33 17.33 -21.97
CA TRP A 155 -4.22 18.48 -21.06
C TRP A 155 -2.88 19.18 -21.28
N THR A 156 -2.87 20.52 -21.17
CA THR A 156 -1.61 21.26 -21.13
C THR A 156 -1.03 21.32 -19.72
N GLN A 157 0.25 21.66 -19.61
CA GLN A 157 0.89 21.85 -18.31
C GLN A 157 0.18 22.92 -17.46
N GLU A 158 -0.25 24.02 -18.10
CA GLU A 158 -0.97 25.11 -17.44
C GLU A 158 -2.34 24.65 -16.93
N GLN A 159 -3.04 23.79 -17.67
CA GLN A 159 -4.31 23.21 -17.24
C GLN A 159 -4.13 22.33 -16.00
N ILE A 160 -3.06 21.53 -15.94
CA ILE A 160 -2.73 20.71 -14.76
C ILE A 160 -2.41 21.59 -13.55
N ILE A 161 -1.62 22.65 -13.73
CA ILE A 161 -1.28 23.58 -12.65
C ILE A 161 -2.55 24.29 -12.14
N LYS A 162 -3.37 24.79 -13.04
CA LYS A 162 -4.64 25.45 -12.68
C LYS A 162 -5.60 24.47 -11.97
N TYR A 163 -5.67 23.23 -12.43
CA TYR A 163 -6.46 22.19 -11.78
C TYR A 163 -5.98 21.96 -10.34
N PHE A 164 -4.66 21.86 -10.12
CA PHE A 164 -4.08 21.75 -8.81
C PHE A 164 -4.48 22.92 -7.90
N GLU A 165 -4.33 24.16 -8.37
CA GLU A 165 -4.61 25.39 -7.59
C GLU A 165 -6.09 25.51 -7.19
N VAL A 166 -7.00 25.14 -8.09
CA VAL A 166 -8.44 25.15 -7.84
C VAL A 166 -8.80 24.04 -6.85
N LYS A 167 -8.35 22.83 -7.13
CA LYS A 167 -8.63 21.66 -6.26
C LYS A 167 -8.02 21.81 -4.87
N GLU A 168 -6.85 22.40 -4.73
CA GLU A 168 -6.23 22.67 -3.44
C GLU A 168 -7.15 23.51 -2.54
N LYS A 169 -7.76 24.57 -3.09
CA LYS A 169 -8.69 25.45 -2.34
C LYS A 169 -9.99 24.74 -1.97
N GLU A 170 -10.55 23.96 -2.92
CA GLU A 170 -11.76 23.17 -2.67
C GLU A 170 -11.52 22.14 -1.56
N LEU A 171 -10.41 21.42 -1.64
CA LEU A 171 -10.05 20.35 -0.70
C LEU A 171 -9.71 20.88 0.71
N GLU A 172 -9.17 22.07 0.82
CA GLU A 172 -8.98 22.75 2.12
C GLU A 172 -10.34 22.97 2.81
N GLY A 173 -11.35 23.40 2.04
CA GLY A 173 -12.73 23.54 2.54
C GLY A 173 -13.34 22.19 2.91
N LEU A 174 -13.09 21.14 2.14
CA LEU A 174 -13.56 19.79 2.42
C LEU A 174 -12.85 19.20 3.66
N TYR A 175 -11.55 19.40 3.81
CA TYR A 175 -10.80 19.02 5.00
C TYR A 175 -11.41 19.59 6.28
N THR A 176 -11.80 20.87 6.26
CA THR A 176 -12.44 21.52 7.41
C THR A 176 -13.80 20.90 7.74
N LYS A 177 -14.60 20.57 6.73
CA LYS A 177 -15.97 20.07 6.86
C LYS A 177 -16.07 18.55 7.06
N SER A 178 -15.06 17.78 6.66
CA SER A 178 -15.11 16.33 6.75
C SER A 178 -15.31 15.87 8.19
N SER A 179 -16.10 14.82 8.39
CA SER A 179 -16.34 14.17 9.68
C SER A 179 -15.30 13.11 10.06
N LEU A 180 -14.32 12.84 9.20
CA LEU A 180 -13.20 11.95 9.54
C LEU A 180 -12.46 12.45 10.78
N GLN A 181 -11.90 11.53 11.56
CA GLN A 181 -10.99 11.85 12.66
C GLN A 181 -9.72 12.53 12.13
N HIS A 182 -9.06 13.36 12.95
CA HIS A 182 -7.82 14.04 12.56
C HIS A 182 -6.63 13.10 12.42
N SER A 183 -6.59 12.06 13.25
CA SER A 183 -5.54 11.04 13.32
C SER A 183 -6.17 9.64 13.30
N PRO A 184 -5.39 8.60 12.99
CA PRO A 184 -5.90 7.24 13.02
C PRO A 184 -6.33 6.84 14.44
N ASP A 185 -7.32 5.96 14.53
CA ASP A 185 -7.70 5.29 15.77
C ASP A 185 -6.68 4.16 16.04
N GLU A 186 -5.61 4.52 16.75
CA GLU A 186 -4.48 3.61 16.99
C GLU A 186 -4.90 2.36 17.76
N ASP A 187 -5.85 2.47 18.69
CA ASP A 187 -6.32 1.32 19.49
C ASP A 187 -7.08 0.32 18.62
N LYS A 188 -7.96 0.77 17.73
CA LYS A 188 -8.65 -0.12 16.79
C LYS A 188 -7.69 -0.75 15.78
N ILE A 189 -6.74 0.01 15.28
CA ILE A 189 -5.74 -0.51 14.34
C ILE A 189 -4.81 -1.51 15.02
N LYS A 190 -4.41 -1.25 16.27
CA LYS A 190 -3.65 -2.19 17.09
C LYS A 190 -4.44 -3.48 17.35
N ALA A 191 -5.72 -3.37 17.69
CA ALA A 191 -6.58 -4.53 17.89
C ALA A 191 -6.70 -5.36 16.60
N LEU A 192 -6.83 -4.71 15.44
CA LEU A 192 -6.83 -5.39 14.14
C LEU A 192 -5.50 -6.11 13.88
N LEU A 193 -4.36 -5.46 14.17
CA LEU A 193 -3.04 -6.08 14.03
C LEU A 193 -2.90 -7.33 14.91
N LEU A 194 -3.28 -7.23 16.19
CA LEU A 194 -3.23 -8.37 17.12
C LEU A 194 -4.11 -9.52 16.62
N LYS A 195 -5.32 -9.23 16.12
CA LYS A 195 -6.20 -10.23 15.51
C LYS A 195 -5.58 -10.90 14.29
N CYS A 196 -4.85 -10.15 13.45
CA CYS A 196 -4.12 -10.69 12.32
C CYS A 196 -2.99 -11.63 12.76
N LEU A 197 -2.22 -11.26 13.80
CA LEU A 197 -1.14 -12.06 14.35
C LEU A 197 -1.69 -13.34 14.99
N GLU A 198 -2.73 -13.23 15.79
CA GLU A 198 -3.41 -14.37 16.42
C GLU A 198 -3.95 -15.35 15.37
N HIS A 199 -4.58 -14.84 14.31
CA HIS A 199 -5.07 -15.68 13.21
C HIS A 199 -3.93 -16.41 12.48
N HIS A 200 -2.79 -15.76 12.30
CA HIS A 200 -1.64 -16.35 11.58
C HIS A 200 -0.89 -17.39 12.41
N TYR A 201 -0.65 -17.08 13.69
CA TYR A 201 0.15 -17.91 14.60
C TYR A 201 -0.68 -18.85 15.49
N GLY A 202 -2.00 -18.77 15.45
CA GLY A 202 -2.91 -19.53 16.31
C GLY A 202 -3.06 -18.95 17.73
N SER A 203 -2.08 -18.17 18.20
CA SER A 203 -2.14 -17.44 19.46
C SER A 203 -1.15 -16.27 19.44
N LEU A 204 -1.34 -15.28 20.35
CA LEU A 204 -0.40 -14.17 20.49
C LEU A 204 0.94 -14.64 21.10
N GLU A 205 0.92 -15.68 21.93
CA GLU A 205 2.13 -16.32 22.46
C GLU A 205 2.97 -16.94 21.34
N GLY A 206 2.32 -17.60 20.37
CA GLY A 206 2.97 -18.14 19.17
C GLY A 206 3.63 -17.07 18.32
N ALA A 207 3.05 -15.85 18.30
CA ALA A 207 3.62 -14.72 17.56
C ALA A 207 4.92 -14.17 18.19
N ILE A 208 5.11 -14.35 19.50
CA ILE A 208 6.27 -13.86 20.25
C ILE A 208 7.41 -14.91 20.26
N LYS A 209 7.07 -16.17 20.24
CA LYS A 209 8.03 -17.29 20.26
C LYS A 209 8.61 -17.59 18.87
N SER A 210 9.23 -16.63 18.23
CA SER A 210 9.83 -16.81 16.90
C SER A 210 11.08 -17.71 16.86
N ASP A 211 11.61 -18.14 18.02
CA ASP A 211 12.80 -18.97 18.12
C ASP A 211 12.51 -20.44 18.48
N ILE A 212 11.25 -20.88 18.41
CA ILE A 212 10.94 -22.30 18.60
C ILE A 212 11.36 -23.02 17.31
N THR A 213 12.59 -23.51 17.29
CA THR A 213 13.00 -24.46 16.25
C THR A 213 12.18 -25.73 16.38
N ILE A 214 11.90 -26.42 15.27
CA ILE A 214 11.22 -27.74 15.27
C ILE A 214 11.87 -28.67 16.25
N ASN A 215 13.19 -28.59 16.41
CA ASN A 215 13.96 -29.38 17.37
C ASN A 215 13.56 -29.09 18.85
N SER A 216 13.33 -27.83 19.24
CA SER A 216 12.91 -27.51 20.61
C SER A 216 11.49 -28.03 20.91
N VAL A 217 10.59 -28.04 19.92
CA VAL A 217 9.26 -28.66 20.09
C VAL A 217 9.35 -30.17 20.20
N LEU A 218 10.19 -30.79 19.40
CA LEU A 218 10.44 -32.25 19.50
C LEU A 218 11.05 -32.64 20.84
N ASP A 219 11.98 -31.86 21.36
CA ASP A 219 12.58 -32.06 22.67
C ASP A 219 11.56 -31.93 23.80
N GLU A 220 10.67 -30.91 23.76
CA GLU A 220 9.59 -30.75 24.74
C GLU A 220 8.57 -31.92 24.65
N MET A 221 8.22 -32.36 23.46
CA MET A 221 7.34 -33.53 23.27
C MET A 221 7.99 -34.81 23.80
N GLN A 222 9.29 -35.01 23.57
CA GLN A 222 10.03 -36.16 24.07
C GLN A 222 10.07 -36.16 25.61
N MET A 223 10.37 -35.02 26.23
CA MET A 223 10.33 -34.86 27.67
C MET A 223 8.95 -35.17 28.28
N PHE A 224 7.88 -34.73 27.60
CA PHE A 224 6.51 -35.02 28.03
C PHE A 224 6.18 -36.53 27.97
N ILE A 225 6.54 -37.19 26.85
CA ILE A 225 6.38 -38.64 26.69
C ILE A 225 7.15 -39.43 27.76
N ASP A 226 8.39 -39.03 28.04
CA ASP A 226 9.23 -39.69 29.06
C ASP A 226 8.67 -39.50 30.48
N LYS A 227 8.05 -38.36 30.75
CA LYS A 227 7.35 -38.10 32.02
C LYS A 227 6.14 -39.01 32.21
N ILE A 228 5.31 -39.17 31.14
CA ILE A 228 4.15 -40.08 31.16
C ILE A 228 4.63 -41.52 31.40
N ARG A 229 5.66 -41.99 30.67
CA ARG A 229 6.20 -43.34 30.81
C ARG A 229 6.70 -43.64 32.22
N LYS A 230 7.31 -42.69 32.90
CA LYS A 230 7.74 -42.82 34.29
C LYS A 230 6.56 -42.97 35.24
N THR A 231 5.48 -42.19 35.02
CA THR A 231 4.27 -42.22 35.87
C THR A 231 3.41 -43.48 35.67
N THR A 232 3.56 -44.18 34.53
CA THR A 232 2.76 -45.38 34.18
C THR A 232 3.48 -46.67 34.64
N ASN A 233 4.76 -46.59 35.02
CA ASN A 233 5.58 -47.74 35.49
C ASN A 233 5.77 -47.76 37.00
N GLU A 234 5.13 -46.86 37.74
CA GLU A 234 4.92 -46.91 39.20
C GLU A 234 3.49 -47.39 39.52
#